data_fadafa8d35fae7e88db9b5159680c8ae
#
_entry.id   fadafa8d35fae7e88db9b5159680c8ae
#
_cell.length_a   1.000
_cell.length_b   1.000
_cell.length_c   1.000
_cell.angle_alpha   90.00
_cell.angle_beta   90.00
_cell.angle_gamma   90.00
#
_symmetry.space_group_name_H-M   'P 1'
#
loop_
_entity.id
_entity.type
_entity.pdbx_description
1 polymer ?
#
loop_
_entity_poly.entity_id
_entity_poly.type
_entity_poly.pdbx_seq_one_letter_code
_entity_poly.pdbx_strand_id
1 'polypeptide(L)'
;MKLFLLNPNFSRPGREQECRDINECELFDEICANGQCQNQQGNFLCICNNGYTLDESGGNCTDINECEDSQSCLYGECSNEAGGFKCSCPPGFQLLDGGHGCVDRREGACYAHFHQPAGPAVCGRRLGEGVRQSACCCGAGKAWGPDCQPCPKPGSAEYKLVCPGGPGFQPNKETCILEDIDECTSSPDLCLHGRCSNTFGNFMCSCRTGYQLDNVTRQCLDINECSEGPELCNPGSCRNTDGGFQCQCPQGYMLSADGKTCVDMRKETCYMSLGGRSQCSTPMSHPQTRLICCCSMGAAWGNECSACPEKVEDFANEYSNFYLFRAVQNTEPSVVVVDPVRLSTR
;
A
#
# COMPACT_ATOMS: atom_id res chain seq x y z
N MET A 1 18.08 48.47 35.70
CA MET A 1 18.41 49.14 37.00
C MET A 1 18.87 50.54 36.68
N LYS A 2 18.13 51.59 37.10
CA LYS A 2 18.54 52.99 36.82
C LYS A 2 19.61 53.38 37.80
N LEU A 3 20.87 53.43 37.42
CA LEU A 3 21.93 54.01 38.20
C LEU A 3 22.09 55.50 37.80
N PHE A 4 21.61 56.40 38.65
CA PHE A 4 21.97 57.81 38.60
C PHE A 4 23.14 58.01 39.55
N LEU A 5 24.34 58.22 39.02
CA LEU A 5 25.47 58.65 39.83
C LEU A 5 25.35 60.14 40.11
N LEU A 6 24.94 60.48 41.33
CA LEU A 6 25.09 61.79 41.84
C LEU A 6 26.57 62.07 42.14
N ASN A 7 27.19 63.01 41.45
CA ASN A 7 28.56 63.44 41.68
C ASN A 7 28.70 64.02 43.09
N PRO A 8 29.51 63.44 44.03
CA PRO A 8 29.55 63.79 45.44
C PRO A 8 30.29 65.11 45.73
N ASN A 9 30.80 65.85 44.77
CA ASN A 9 31.58 67.08 44.96
C ASN A 9 30.95 68.36 44.46
N PHE A 10 29.63 68.59 44.72
CA PHE A 10 29.01 69.87 44.40
C PHE A 10 28.34 70.45 45.62
N SER A 11 29.14 71.30 46.31
CA SER A 11 28.65 72.31 47.26
C SER A 11 28.73 73.71 46.60
N ARG A 12 27.69 74.10 45.80
CA ARG A 12 27.37 75.46 45.49
C ARG A 12 25.88 75.63 45.22
N PRO A 13 25.21 76.52 45.86
CA PRO A 13 23.80 76.82 45.59
C PRO A 13 23.65 77.57 44.26
N GLY A 14 22.83 77.04 43.34
CA GLY A 14 22.28 77.84 42.24
C GLY A 14 22.66 77.50 40.81
N ARG A 15 22.91 76.27 40.45
CA ARG A 15 22.90 75.79 39.07
C ARG A 15 22.10 74.49 38.97
N GLU A 16 21.15 74.51 38.04
CA GLU A 16 20.48 73.29 37.61
C GLU A 16 21.56 72.23 37.16
N GLN A 17 21.69 71.17 37.90
CA GLN A 17 22.57 70.09 37.52
C GLN A 17 21.92 69.39 36.34
N GLU A 18 22.41 69.61 35.14
CA GLU A 18 22.06 68.80 33.97
C GLU A 18 22.62 67.40 34.21
N CYS A 19 21.73 66.46 34.33
CA CYS A 19 22.11 65.04 34.32
C CYS A 19 22.66 64.72 32.93
N ARG A 20 23.93 64.33 32.84
CA ARG A 20 24.53 63.82 31.60
C ARG A 20 24.35 62.31 31.58
N ASP A 21 24.08 61.81 30.38
CA ASP A 21 24.09 60.40 30.10
C ASP A 21 25.46 59.75 30.45
N ILE A 22 25.42 58.62 31.04
CA ILE A 22 26.60 57.77 31.33
C ILE A 22 26.64 56.73 30.23
N ASN A 23 27.74 56.64 29.51
CA ASN A 23 27.96 55.61 28.54
C ASN A 23 28.41 54.34 29.26
N GLU A 24 27.44 53.46 29.60
CA GLU A 24 27.69 52.22 30.32
C GLU A 24 28.60 51.29 29.52
N CYS A 25 28.52 51.33 28.17
CA CYS A 25 29.35 50.54 27.28
C CYS A 25 30.83 50.85 27.35
N GLU A 26 31.21 52.09 27.77
CA GLU A 26 32.61 52.48 27.98
C GLU A 26 33.05 52.26 29.42
N LEU A 27 32.10 52.26 30.35
CA LEU A 27 32.40 52.19 31.78
C LEU A 27 32.56 50.79 32.30
N PHE A 28 31.88 49.79 31.66
CA PHE A 28 31.85 48.39 32.08
C PHE A 28 32.32 47.48 30.96
N ASP A 29 33.55 46.98 31.06
CA ASP A 29 34.17 46.13 30.02
C ASP A 29 33.47 44.77 29.80
N GLU A 30 32.71 44.28 30.81
CA GLU A 30 32.06 42.96 30.75
C GLU A 30 30.56 43.02 30.45
N ILE A 31 30.05 44.22 30.13
CA ILE A 31 28.64 44.39 29.79
C ILE A 31 28.36 43.89 28.36
N CYS A 32 27.18 43.30 28.15
CA CYS A 32 26.79 42.70 26.85
C CYS A 32 27.78 41.60 26.39
N ALA A 33 28.29 40.78 27.29
CA ALA A 33 29.10 39.61 26.90
C ALA A 33 28.35 38.80 25.85
N ASN A 34 29.03 38.31 24.79
CA ASN A 34 28.47 37.65 23.62
C ASN A 34 27.49 38.47 22.78
N GLY A 35 27.60 39.80 22.84
CA GLY A 35 26.78 40.72 22.06
C GLY A 35 27.51 42.02 21.85
N GLN A 36 26.79 43.02 21.35
CA GLN A 36 27.22 44.40 21.14
C GLN A 36 26.46 45.31 22.09
N CYS A 37 27.19 46.16 22.80
CA CYS A 37 26.61 47.17 23.64
C CYS A 37 26.32 48.45 22.81
N GLN A 38 25.12 48.98 22.93
CA GLN A 38 24.71 50.25 22.34
C GLN A 38 24.23 51.20 23.42
N ASN A 39 24.98 52.31 23.64
CA ASN A 39 24.60 53.30 24.57
C ASN A 39 23.32 54.02 24.12
N GLN A 40 22.41 54.27 25.08
CA GLN A 40 21.16 55.04 24.88
C GLN A 40 21.03 56.05 26.01
N GLN A 41 20.22 57.10 25.82
CA GLN A 41 20.08 58.14 26.84
C GLN A 41 19.43 57.59 28.14
N GLY A 42 20.22 57.49 29.19
CA GLY A 42 19.84 57.01 30.53
C GLY A 42 19.79 55.47 30.65
N ASN A 43 20.35 54.73 29.65
CA ASN A 43 20.40 53.26 29.66
C ASN A 43 21.35 52.78 28.55
N PHE A 44 21.54 51.47 28.48
CA PHE A 44 22.19 50.78 27.37
C PHE A 44 21.32 49.67 26.86
N LEU A 45 21.62 49.17 25.65
CA LEU A 45 20.96 48.04 25.01
C LEU A 45 22.03 47.02 24.58
N CYS A 46 21.85 45.75 24.95
CA CYS A 46 22.65 44.68 24.41
C CYS A 46 21.97 44.09 23.17
N ILE A 47 22.70 44.03 22.06
CA ILE A 47 22.33 43.30 20.85
C ILE A 47 23.12 42.00 20.84
N CYS A 48 22.43 40.92 21.10
CA CYS A 48 23.08 39.62 21.20
C CYS A 48 23.54 39.10 19.83
N ASN A 49 24.68 38.41 19.81
CA ASN A 49 25.16 37.71 18.66
C ASN A 49 24.19 36.53 18.33
N ASN A 50 24.28 36.02 17.12
CA ASN A 50 23.51 34.82 16.72
C ASN A 50 23.78 33.67 17.67
N GLY A 51 22.73 32.92 18.06
CA GLY A 51 22.81 31.84 19.02
C GLY A 51 22.74 32.26 20.49
N TYR A 52 22.58 33.58 20.78
CA TYR A 52 22.47 34.12 22.11
C TYR A 52 21.21 34.95 22.32
N THR A 53 20.67 34.96 23.51
CA THR A 53 19.51 35.73 23.95
C THR A 53 19.81 36.61 25.14
N LEU A 54 19.10 37.72 25.35
CA LEU A 54 19.24 38.56 26.52
C LEU A 54 18.89 37.77 27.80
N ASP A 55 19.72 37.90 28.81
CA ASP A 55 19.44 37.39 30.15
C ASP A 55 18.29 38.20 30.81
N GLU A 56 17.79 37.74 31.95
CA GLU A 56 16.71 38.39 32.69
C GLU A 56 17.08 39.81 33.19
N SER A 57 18.36 40.11 33.29
CA SER A 57 18.84 41.44 33.71
C SER A 57 18.85 42.43 32.53
N GLY A 58 18.87 41.98 31.30
CA GLY A 58 19.06 42.76 30.08
C GLY A 58 20.49 43.25 29.91
N GLY A 59 21.43 42.79 30.73
CA GLY A 59 22.81 43.25 30.79
C GLY A 59 23.82 42.35 30.08
N ASN A 60 23.44 41.11 29.75
CA ASN A 60 24.31 40.14 29.07
C ASN A 60 23.53 39.30 28.08
N CYS A 61 24.24 38.66 27.20
CA CYS A 61 23.70 37.67 26.27
C CYS A 61 24.13 36.27 26.72
N THR A 62 23.17 35.43 27.02
CA THR A 62 23.33 34.03 27.37
C THR A 62 23.12 33.15 26.19
N ASP A 63 23.80 32.05 26.13
CA ASP A 63 23.66 31.03 25.08
C ASP A 63 22.26 30.48 25.04
N ILE A 64 21.72 30.32 23.83
CA ILE A 64 20.44 29.66 23.58
C ILE A 64 20.72 28.15 23.57
N ASN A 65 20.03 27.40 24.40
CA ASN A 65 20.13 25.93 24.33
C ASN A 65 19.16 25.42 23.25
N GLU A 66 19.66 25.32 22.01
CA GLU A 66 18.84 24.85 20.91
C GLU A 66 18.38 23.40 21.06
N CYS A 67 19.06 22.62 21.90
CA CYS A 67 18.68 21.23 22.20
C CYS A 67 17.39 21.11 23.02
N GLU A 68 16.85 22.20 23.55
CA GLU A 68 15.51 22.22 24.16
C GLU A 68 14.39 22.16 23.10
N ASP A 69 14.69 22.59 21.87
CA ASP A 69 13.80 22.42 20.73
C ASP A 69 14.06 21.04 20.08
N SER A 70 13.04 20.19 20.13
CA SER A 70 13.08 18.85 19.52
C SER A 70 13.30 18.86 18.00
N GLN A 71 13.16 20.02 17.34
CA GLN A 71 13.39 20.18 15.90
C GLN A 71 14.86 20.49 15.56
N SER A 72 15.67 20.86 16.54
CA SER A 72 17.06 21.30 16.30
C SER A 72 17.96 20.15 15.82
N CYS A 73 17.71 18.91 16.25
CA CYS A 73 18.48 17.74 15.81
C CYS A 73 17.57 16.53 15.57
N LEU A 74 16.88 16.54 14.45
CA LEU A 74 15.97 15.46 14.07
C LEU A 74 16.73 14.13 13.87
N TYR A 75 16.29 13.09 14.57
CA TYR A 75 16.83 11.71 14.47
C TYR A 75 18.30 11.55 14.84
N GLY A 76 18.87 12.52 15.53
CA GLY A 76 20.22 12.51 16.06
C GLY A 76 20.26 12.89 17.53
N GLU A 77 21.47 12.92 18.08
CA GLU A 77 21.76 13.35 19.44
C GLU A 77 22.24 14.81 19.41
N CYS A 78 21.58 15.68 20.15
CA CYS A 78 21.87 17.10 20.19
C CYS A 78 22.83 17.41 21.34
N SER A 79 23.88 18.19 21.06
CA SER A 79 24.83 18.71 22.04
C SER A 79 24.85 20.24 21.90
N ASN A 80 24.49 20.95 22.99
CA ASN A 80 24.55 22.40 23.01
C ASN A 80 26.02 22.85 23.09
N GLU A 81 26.38 23.83 22.26
CA GLU A 81 27.69 24.49 22.23
C GLU A 81 27.49 26.01 22.29
N ALA A 82 28.53 26.73 22.70
CA ALA A 82 28.45 28.20 22.82
C ALA A 82 28.18 28.87 21.47
N GLY A 83 27.00 29.48 21.34
CA GLY A 83 26.52 30.16 20.11
C GLY A 83 25.89 29.23 19.08
N GLY A 84 25.50 28.01 19.48
CA GLY A 84 24.83 27.06 18.61
C GLY A 84 24.79 25.64 19.15
N PHE A 85 24.57 24.69 18.30
CA PHE A 85 24.48 23.27 18.66
C PHE A 85 25.15 22.35 17.64
N LYS A 86 25.39 21.13 18.03
CA LYS A 86 25.93 20.09 17.17
C LYS A 86 25.07 18.84 17.22
N CYS A 87 24.73 18.30 16.02
CA CYS A 87 24.07 17.01 15.90
C CYS A 87 25.07 15.88 15.71
N SER A 88 24.90 14.81 16.46
CA SER A 88 25.61 13.55 16.31
C SER A 88 24.67 12.48 15.77
N CYS A 89 25.02 11.86 14.64
CA CYS A 89 24.16 10.90 13.99
C CYS A 89 24.45 9.47 14.44
N PRO A 90 23.41 8.61 14.55
CA PRO A 90 23.58 7.19 14.81
C PRO A 90 24.40 6.49 13.71
N PRO A 91 24.97 5.32 13.97
CA PRO A 91 25.70 4.55 12.97
C PRO A 91 24.82 4.28 11.71
N GLY A 92 25.34 4.60 10.53
CA GLY A 92 24.65 4.45 9.26
C GLY A 92 23.81 5.65 8.82
N PHE A 93 23.61 6.64 9.69
CA PHE A 93 22.95 7.90 9.37
C PHE A 93 23.98 8.99 9.01
N GLN A 94 23.61 9.89 8.14
CA GLN A 94 24.40 11.03 7.72
C GLN A 94 23.75 12.33 8.17
N LEU A 95 24.59 13.29 8.59
CA LEU A 95 24.14 14.64 8.92
C LEU A 95 23.68 15.34 7.64
N LEU A 96 22.55 16.02 7.71
CA LEU A 96 22.08 16.91 6.65
C LEU A 96 23.02 18.11 6.49
N ASP A 97 23.09 18.67 5.26
CA ASP A 97 23.93 19.81 4.93
C ASP A 97 23.60 21.06 5.80
N GLY A 98 22.37 21.19 6.28
CA GLY A 98 21.96 22.23 7.23
C GLY A 98 22.30 21.97 8.70
N GLY A 99 22.85 20.80 9.05
CA GLY A 99 23.23 20.46 10.42
C GLY A 99 22.09 20.14 11.38
N HIS A 100 20.83 20.13 10.91
CA HIS A 100 19.62 20.05 11.75
C HIS A 100 18.98 18.65 11.82
N GLY A 101 19.66 17.62 11.34
CA GLY A 101 19.08 16.27 11.39
C GLY A 101 19.94 15.20 10.77
N CYS A 102 19.58 13.96 11.04
CA CYS A 102 20.26 12.75 10.58
C CYS A 102 19.34 11.93 9.68
N VAL A 103 19.84 11.45 8.54
CA VAL A 103 19.07 10.65 7.59
C VAL A 103 19.85 9.42 7.15
N ASP A 104 19.20 8.27 7.06
CA ASP A 104 19.77 7.08 6.42
C ASP A 104 19.58 7.18 4.91
N ARG A 105 20.68 7.34 4.17
CA ARG A 105 20.71 7.40 2.70
C ARG A 105 21.06 6.07 2.03
N ARG A 106 21.30 5.02 2.82
CA ARG A 106 21.64 3.72 2.27
C ARG A 106 20.43 3.15 1.51
N GLU A 107 20.70 2.57 0.36
CA GLU A 107 19.73 1.91 -0.48
C GLU A 107 20.05 0.42 -0.56
N GLY A 108 19.00 -0.40 -0.60
CA GLY A 108 19.13 -1.85 -0.63
C GLY A 108 17.89 -2.53 -1.19
N ALA A 109 17.92 -3.86 -1.23
CA ALA A 109 16.76 -4.65 -1.60
C ALA A 109 15.75 -4.74 -0.45
N CYS A 110 14.47 -4.62 -0.76
CA CYS A 110 13.35 -4.79 0.17
C CYS A 110 12.66 -6.13 -0.07
N TYR A 111 12.31 -6.85 1.00
CA TYR A 111 11.77 -8.20 0.92
C TYR A 111 10.43 -8.34 1.67
N ALA A 112 9.48 -9.09 1.07
CA ALA A 112 8.15 -9.34 1.63
C ALA A 112 8.16 -10.34 2.78
N HIS A 113 9.14 -11.27 2.81
CA HIS A 113 9.21 -12.35 3.79
C HIS A 113 10.60 -12.43 4.39
N PHE A 114 10.63 -12.71 5.68
CA PHE A 114 11.84 -12.99 6.44
C PHE A 114 11.65 -14.31 7.21
N HIS A 115 12.62 -15.20 7.06
CA HIS A 115 12.67 -16.44 7.82
C HIS A 115 14.07 -16.63 8.37
N GLN A 116 14.16 -16.93 9.65
CA GLN A 116 15.42 -17.22 10.33
C GLN A 116 15.40 -18.68 10.80
N PRO A 117 15.87 -19.64 9.96
CA PRO A 117 16.09 -21.00 10.38
C PRO A 117 17.25 -21.09 11.38
N ALA A 118 17.60 -22.29 11.87
CA ALA A 118 18.78 -22.51 12.70
C ALA A 118 20.13 -22.18 12.00
N GLY A 119 20.10 -21.58 10.81
CA GLY A 119 21.21 -21.16 9.96
C GLY A 119 21.12 -19.69 9.54
N PRO A 120 21.76 -19.30 8.45
CA PRO A 120 21.71 -17.91 7.95
C PRO A 120 20.28 -17.49 7.62
N ALA A 121 20.00 -16.20 7.81
CA ALA A 121 18.72 -15.58 7.51
C ALA A 121 18.38 -15.74 6.02
N VAL A 122 17.11 -16.01 5.70
CA VAL A 122 16.61 -16.18 4.33
C VAL A 122 15.52 -15.16 4.07
N CYS A 123 15.74 -14.32 3.06
CA CYS A 123 14.73 -13.42 2.53
C CYS A 123 13.92 -14.09 1.41
N GLY A 124 12.60 -14.05 1.56
CA GLY A 124 11.67 -14.44 0.50
C GLY A 124 11.36 -13.26 -0.42
N ARG A 125 10.56 -13.47 -1.41
CA ARG A 125 10.10 -12.53 -2.45
C ARG A 125 10.60 -11.08 -2.31
N ARG A 126 11.41 -10.62 -3.25
CA ARG A 126 11.88 -9.24 -3.32
C ARG A 126 10.73 -8.33 -3.79
N LEU A 127 10.56 -7.19 -3.13
CA LEU A 127 9.56 -6.17 -3.45
C LEU A 127 10.13 -5.05 -4.30
N GLY A 128 11.40 -4.69 -4.10
CA GLY A 128 12.08 -3.63 -4.84
C GLY A 128 13.59 -3.61 -4.60
N GLU A 129 14.32 -2.89 -5.44
CA GLU A 129 15.76 -2.60 -5.30
C GLU A 129 15.98 -1.09 -5.22
N GLY A 130 17.10 -0.67 -4.63
CA GLY A 130 17.40 0.75 -4.45
C GLY A 130 16.43 1.44 -3.47
N VAL A 131 15.89 0.69 -2.52
CA VAL A 131 14.91 1.18 -1.53
C VAL A 131 15.61 1.50 -0.23
N ARG A 132 15.31 2.66 0.37
CA ARG A 132 15.81 3.00 1.70
C ARG A 132 15.23 2.08 2.76
N GLN A 133 15.97 1.85 3.85
CA GLN A 133 15.51 1.00 4.95
C GLN A 133 14.18 1.49 5.54
N SER A 134 14.02 2.80 5.71
CA SER A 134 12.76 3.40 6.18
C SER A 134 11.60 3.13 5.21
N ALA A 135 11.78 3.34 3.91
CA ALA A 135 10.74 3.07 2.91
C ALA A 135 10.32 1.60 2.89
N CYS A 136 11.28 0.68 3.06
CA CYS A 136 11.01 -0.75 3.16
C CYS A 136 10.29 -1.14 4.45
N CYS A 137 10.91 -0.82 5.59
CA CYS A 137 10.48 -1.34 6.91
C CYS A 137 9.28 -0.60 7.51
N CYS A 138 9.08 0.67 7.16
CA CYS A 138 7.89 1.43 7.58
C CYS A 138 6.71 1.22 6.62
N GLY A 139 6.97 0.72 5.40
CA GLY A 139 5.95 0.31 4.42
C GLY A 139 5.62 -1.18 4.53
N ALA A 140 5.73 -1.89 3.41
CA ALA A 140 5.30 -3.28 3.28
C ALA A 140 6.39 -4.34 3.54
N GLY A 141 7.67 -3.93 3.70
CA GLY A 141 8.80 -4.84 3.84
C GLY A 141 8.87 -5.56 5.19
N LYS A 142 9.49 -6.72 5.19
CA LYS A 142 9.79 -7.52 6.39
C LYS A 142 11.28 -7.69 6.63
N ALA A 143 12.11 -7.50 5.60
CA ALA A 143 13.57 -7.48 5.70
C ALA A 143 14.16 -6.58 4.62
N TRP A 144 15.38 -6.11 4.87
CA TRP A 144 16.07 -5.13 4.02
C TRP A 144 17.57 -5.41 3.92
N GLY A 145 18.14 -4.98 2.80
CA GLY A 145 19.58 -4.97 2.57
C GLY A 145 20.17 -6.29 2.05
N PRO A 146 21.47 -6.30 1.72
CA PRO A 146 22.14 -7.46 1.14
C PRO A 146 22.24 -8.64 2.10
N ASP A 147 22.33 -8.36 3.42
CA ASP A 147 22.47 -9.37 4.46
C ASP A 147 21.12 -9.89 4.99
N CYS A 148 20.01 -9.55 4.30
CA CYS A 148 18.67 -9.99 4.73
C CYS A 148 18.38 -9.62 6.19
N GLN A 149 18.60 -8.35 6.56
CA GLN A 149 18.34 -7.86 7.90
C GLN A 149 16.85 -7.75 8.17
N PRO A 150 16.31 -8.34 9.24
CA PRO A 150 14.90 -8.19 9.58
C PRO A 150 14.57 -6.73 9.89
N CYS A 151 13.40 -6.28 9.45
CA CYS A 151 12.89 -4.99 9.87
C CYS A 151 12.65 -4.97 11.38
N PRO A 152 12.97 -3.86 12.06
CA PRO A 152 12.74 -3.73 13.49
C PRO A 152 11.27 -3.95 13.86
N LYS A 153 11.01 -4.52 15.03
CA LYS A 153 9.64 -4.75 15.49
C LYS A 153 8.96 -3.44 15.87
N PRO A 154 7.70 -3.22 15.45
CA PRO A 154 6.93 -2.04 15.87
C PRO A 154 6.99 -1.85 17.40
N GLY A 155 7.28 -0.61 17.83
CA GLY A 155 7.40 -0.25 19.24
C GLY A 155 8.79 -0.40 19.86
N SER A 156 9.75 -1.04 19.19
CA SER A 156 11.15 -1.08 19.65
C SER A 156 11.86 0.27 19.47
N ALA A 157 12.97 0.47 20.16
CA ALA A 157 13.79 1.69 20.01
C ALA A 157 14.34 1.79 18.58
N GLU A 158 14.80 0.66 18.02
CA GLU A 158 15.28 0.58 16.64
C GLU A 158 14.18 0.90 15.63
N TYR A 159 12.92 0.46 15.89
CA TYR A 159 11.79 0.82 15.02
C TYR A 159 11.53 2.33 15.01
N LYS A 160 11.57 2.97 16.17
CA LYS A 160 11.37 4.42 16.28
C LYS A 160 12.46 5.22 15.56
N LEU A 161 13.67 4.69 15.50
CA LEU A 161 14.78 5.30 14.77
C LEU A 161 14.59 5.18 13.24
N VAL A 162 14.17 4.01 12.75
CA VAL A 162 13.97 3.75 11.32
C VAL A 162 12.64 4.32 10.83
N CYS A 163 11.59 4.24 11.65
CA CYS A 163 10.21 4.64 11.35
C CYS A 163 9.69 5.68 12.36
N PRO A 164 10.27 6.88 12.41
CA PRO A 164 9.90 7.89 13.39
C PRO A 164 8.47 8.40 13.24
N GLY A 165 7.93 8.38 12.00
CA GLY A 165 6.54 8.70 11.70
C GLY A 165 5.57 7.53 11.85
N GLY A 166 6.07 6.35 12.24
CA GLY A 166 5.28 5.13 12.26
C GLY A 166 5.12 4.48 10.88
N PRO A 167 4.15 3.55 10.74
CA PRO A 167 3.91 2.87 9.48
C PRO A 167 3.43 3.85 8.39
N GLY A 168 3.89 3.65 7.15
CA GLY A 168 3.49 4.44 5.99
C GLY A 168 4.22 5.76 5.82
N PHE A 169 5.11 6.14 6.76
CA PHE A 169 5.84 7.40 6.70
C PHE A 169 7.36 7.21 6.80
N GLN A 170 8.10 8.05 6.12
CA GLN A 170 9.56 8.09 6.15
C GLN A 170 10.08 9.52 6.25
N PRO A 171 11.30 9.74 6.79
CA PRO A 171 11.94 11.03 6.71
C PRO A 171 12.36 11.34 5.26
N ASN A 172 12.06 12.54 4.79
CA ASN A 172 12.58 13.03 3.52
C ASN A 172 14.11 13.14 3.59
N LYS A 173 14.79 12.71 2.53
CA LYS A 173 16.27 12.65 2.50
C LYS A 173 16.98 14.01 2.53
N GLU A 174 16.25 15.09 2.27
CA GLU A 174 16.82 16.45 2.17
C GLU A 174 16.40 17.34 3.34
N THR A 175 15.19 17.16 3.85
CA THR A 175 14.59 18.04 4.86
C THR A 175 14.35 17.36 6.20
N CYS A 176 14.48 16.03 6.31
CA CYS A 176 14.05 15.19 7.43
C CYS A 176 12.56 15.29 7.81
N ILE A 177 11.77 16.10 7.09
CA ILE A 177 10.33 16.17 7.32
C ILE A 177 9.70 14.85 6.92
N LEU A 178 8.74 14.38 7.72
CA LEU A 178 8.01 13.15 7.42
C LEU A 178 7.19 13.30 6.15
N GLU A 179 7.36 12.36 5.24
CA GLU A 179 6.62 12.24 3.99
C GLU A 179 5.93 10.88 3.91
N ASP A 180 4.86 10.82 3.16
CA ASP A 180 4.17 9.57 2.82
C ASP A 180 5.09 8.65 2.00
N ILE A 181 5.06 7.36 2.30
CA ILE A 181 5.77 6.36 1.51
C ILE A 181 4.88 5.99 0.32
N ASP A 182 5.36 6.23 -0.89
CA ASP A 182 4.74 5.61 -2.08
C ASP A 182 5.22 4.15 -2.19
N GLU A 183 4.47 3.24 -1.56
CA GLU A 183 4.81 1.82 -1.57
C GLU A 183 4.72 1.24 -2.98
N CYS A 184 3.84 1.78 -3.83
CA CYS A 184 3.67 1.31 -5.20
C CYS A 184 4.89 1.62 -6.07
N THR A 185 5.54 2.76 -5.83
CA THR A 185 6.77 3.14 -6.53
C THR A 185 7.99 2.46 -5.94
N SER A 186 8.09 2.40 -4.60
CA SER A 186 9.23 1.79 -3.91
C SER A 186 9.23 0.26 -4.00
N SER A 187 8.07 -0.36 -4.24
CA SER A 187 7.87 -1.80 -4.27
C SER A 187 6.96 -2.21 -5.44
N PRO A 188 7.45 -2.18 -6.70
CA PRO A 188 6.64 -2.45 -7.89
C PRO A 188 5.91 -3.80 -7.89
N ASP A 189 6.50 -4.82 -7.24
CA ASP A 189 5.96 -6.17 -7.16
C ASP A 189 5.04 -6.38 -5.94
N LEU A 190 4.61 -5.30 -5.29
CA LEU A 190 3.81 -5.36 -4.07
C LEU A 190 2.44 -6.01 -4.31
N CYS A 191 1.72 -5.57 -5.35
CA CYS A 191 0.42 -6.09 -5.74
C CYS A 191 0.53 -7.04 -6.95
N LEU A 192 1.20 -8.20 -6.77
CA LEU A 192 1.21 -9.24 -7.82
C LEU A 192 -0.23 -9.59 -8.22
N HIS A 193 -0.46 -9.79 -9.53
CA HIS A 193 -1.76 -10.09 -10.11
C HIS A 193 -2.84 -9.02 -9.87
N GLY A 194 -2.40 -7.78 -9.52
CA GLY A 194 -3.28 -6.65 -9.29
C GLY A 194 -2.66 -5.33 -9.71
N ARG A 195 -3.36 -4.26 -9.39
CA ARG A 195 -2.91 -2.87 -9.55
C ARG A 195 -2.70 -2.26 -8.16
N CYS A 196 -1.54 -1.66 -7.95
CA CYS A 196 -1.22 -0.90 -6.74
C CYS A 196 -1.71 0.54 -6.88
N SER A 197 -2.28 1.08 -5.81
CA SER A 197 -2.65 2.50 -5.68
C SER A 197 -2.17 3.01 -4.33
N ASN A 198 -1.30 4.03 -4.35
CA ASN A 198 -0.83 4.67 -3.14
C ASN A 198 -1.95 5.47 -2.47
N THR A 199 -1.97 5.46 -1.14
CA THR A 199 -2.88 6.25 -0.30
C THR A 199 -2.10 6.83 0.86
N PHE A 200 -2.58 7.89 1.49
CA PHE A 200 -1.86 8.54 2.58
C PHE A 200 -1.63 7.57 3.77
N GLY A 201 -0.39 7.30 4.07
CA GLY A 201 0.07 6.38 5.12
C GLY A 201 -0.13 4.90 4.81
N ASN A 202 -0.44 4.53 3.55
CA ASN A 202 -0.74 3.14 3.17
C ASN A 202 -0.86 2.97 1.65
N PHE A 203 -1.16 1.73 1.20
CA PHE A 203 -1.46 1.41 -0.19
C PHE A 203 -2.67 0.47 -0.28
N MET A 204 -3.24 0.37 -1.48
CA MET A 204 -4.31 -0.56 -1.83
C MET A 204 -3.96 -1.38 -3.07
N CYS A 205 -4.25 -2.69 -3.03
CA CYS A 205 -4.21 -3.56 -4.20
C CYS A 205 -5.62 -3.78 -4.74
N SER A 206 -5.82 -3.56 -6.04
CA SER A 206 -7.01 -3.97 -6.77
C SER A 206 -6.67 -5.19 -7.60
N CYS A 207 -7.25 -6.34 -7.29
CA CYS A 207 -6.92 -7.60 -7.94
C CYS A 207 -7.53 -7.69 -9.35
N ARG A 208 -6.82 -8.38 -10.25
CA ARG A 208 -7.35 -8.75 -11.58
C ARG A 208 -8.42 -9.83 -11.42
N THR A 209 -9.22 -10.02 -12.47
CA THR A 209 -10.18 -11.14 -12.56
C THR A 209 -9.45 -12.47 -12.33
N GLY A 210 -10.07 -13.38 -11.56
CA GLY A 210 -9.48 -14.65 -11.17
C GLY A 210 -8.64 -14.59 -9.87
N TYR A 211 -8.49 -13.40 -9.26
CA TYR A 211 -7.76 -13.21 -8.02
C TYR A 211 -8.59 -12.45 -6.99
N GLN A 212 -8.38 -12.78 -5.72
CA GLN A 212 -9.00 -12.09 -4.60
C GLN A 212 -7.96 -11.48 -3.66
N LEU A 213 -8.33 -10.37 -3.01
CA LEU A 213 -7.46 -9.71 -2.05
C LEU A 213 -7.44 -10.47 -0.72
N ASP A 214 -6.27 -10.95 -0.32
CA ASP A 214 -6.05 -11.43 1.03
C ASP A 214 -5.84 -10.23 1.97
N ASN A 215 -6.74 -10.04 2.92
CA ASN A 215 -6.74 -8.93 3.86
C ASN A 215 -5.56 -8.97 4.86
N VAL A 216 -4.94 -10.13 5.06
CA VAL A 216 -3.82 -10.30 6.00
C VAL A 216 -2.51 -9.92 5.32
N THR A 217 -2.24 -10.50 4.15
CA THR A 217 -1.01 -10.27 3.39
C THR A 217 -1.12 -9.08 2.44
N ARG A 218 -2.34 -8.56 2.20
CA ARG A 218 -2.67 -7.51 1.21
C ARG A 218 -2.20 -7.83 -0.19
N GLN A 219 -2.20 -9.11 -0.54
CA GLN A 219 -1.81 -9.63 -1.85
C GLN A 219 -3.00 -10.18 -2.60
N CYS A 220 -2.92 -10.17 -3.92
CA CYS A 220 -3.91 -10.83 -4.76
C CYS A 220 -3.54 -12.31 -4.88
N LEU A 221 -4.36 -13.15 -4.28
CA LEU A 221 -4.21 -14.61 -4.33
C LEU A 221 -5.16 -15.17 -5.36
N ASP A 222 -4.72 -16.23 -6.04
CA ASP A 222 -5.53 -16.96 -6.99
C ASP A 222 -6.80 -17.52 -6.34
N ILE A 223 -7.92 -17.38 -7.03
CA ILE A 223 -9.19 -17.96 -6.62
C ILE A 223 -9.19 -19.41 -7.09
N ASN A 224 -9.43 -20.37 -6.21
CA ASN A 224 -9.61 -21.75 -6.62
C ASN A 224 -11.09 -21.99 -6.96
N GLU A 225 -11.46 -21.67 -8.22
CA GLU A 225 -12.84 -21.79 -8.69
C GLU A 225 -13.36 -23.22 -8.61
N CYS A 226 -12.47 -24.20 -8.74
CA CYS A 226 -12.86 -25.61 -8.63
C CYS A 226 -13.32 -26.01 -7.23
N SER A 227 -12.86 -25.29 -6.19
CA SER A 227 -13.30 -25.55 -4.81
C SER A 227 -14.52 -24.71 -4.41
N GLU A 228 -14.70 -23.52 -5.02
CA GLU A 228 -15.84 -22.64 -4.77
C GLU A 228 -17.10 -23.04 -5.54
N GLY A 229 -16.91 -23.63 -6.75
CA GLY A 229 -18.00 -24.06 -7.63
C GLY A 229 -17.96 -25.57 -7.90
N PRO A 230 -18.51 -26.41 -7.02
CA PRO A 230 -18.49 -27.87 -7.23
C PRO A 230 -19.23 -28.35 -8.48
N GLU A 231 -20.11 -27.51 -9.05
CA GLU A 231 -20.83 -27.75 -10.31
C GLU A 231 -20.01 -27.36 -11.56
N LEU A 232 -18.86 -26.70 -11.36
CA LEU A 232 -18.00 -26.33 -12.49
C LEU A 232 -17.48 -27.58 -13.21
N CYS A 233 -17.50 -27.50 -14.56
CA CYS A 233 -17.02 -28.57 -15.43
C CYS A 233 -17.88 -29.84 -15.43
N ASN A 234 -19.01 -29.87 -14.73
CA ASN A 234 -19.85 -31.08 -14.68
C ASN A 234 -20.33 -31.46 -16.09
N PRO A 235 -20.28 -32.78 -16.49
CA PRO A 235 -19.78 -33.96 -15.76
C PRO A 235 -18.26 -34.25 -15.90
N GLY A 236 -17.47 -33.25 -16.33
CA GLY A 236 -16.02 -33.34 -16.46
C GLY A 236 -15.28 -33.14 -15.14
N SER A 237 -13.97 -32.87 -15.25
CA SER A 237 -13.11 -32.55 -14.14
C SER A 237 -12.63 -31.08 -14.24
N CYS A 238 -12.60 -30.38 -13.10
CA CYS A 238 -12.11 -29.04 -12.98
C CYS A 238 -10.66 -29.07 -12.51
N ARG A 239 -9.82 -28.26 -13.15
CA ARG A 239 -8.41 -28.04 -12.75
C ARG A 239 -8.19 -26.56 -12.54
N ASN A 240 -7.83 -26.16 -11.31
CA ASN A 240 -7.43 -24.81 -11.02
C ASN A 240 -6.12 -24.44 -11.73
N THR A 241 -6.06 -23.21 -12.25
CA THR A 241 -4.88 -22.62 -12.92
C THR A 241 -4.66 -21.21 -12.37
N ASP A 242 -3.49 -20.68 -12.59
CA ASP A 242 -3.18 -19.30 -12.15
C ASP A 242 -4.07 -18.27 -12.87
N GLY A 243 -4.97 -17.63 -12.11
CA GLY A 243 -5.94 -16.62 -12.61
C GLY A 243 -7.21 -17.20 -13.24
N GLY A 244 -7.54 -18.48 -12.97
CA GLY A 244 -8.74 -19.11 -13.49
C GLY A 244 -8.74 -20.63 -13.38
N PHE A 245 -9.57 -21.27 -14.16
CA PHE A 245 -9.70 -22.75 -14.17
C PHE A 245 -9.80 -23.30 -15.58
N GLN A 246 -9.64 -24.59 -15.68
CA GLN A 246 -9.75 -25.33 -16.94
C GLN A 246 -10.59 -26.59 -16.75
N CYS A 247 -11.59 -26.76 -17.60
CA CYS A 247 -12.41 -27.97 -17.63
C CYS A 247 -11.80 -29.03 -18.55
N GLN A 248 -11.79 -30.26 -18.10
CA GLN A 248 -11.48 -31.42 -18.89
C GLN A 248 -12.73 -32.30 -19.03
N CYS A 249 -13.32 -32.23 -20.23
CA CYS A 249 -14.54 -32.99 -20.52
C CYS A 249 -14.27 -34.47 -20.83
N PRO A 250 -15.20 -35.37 -20.43
CA PRO A 250 -15.14 -36.78 -20.77
C PRO A 250 -15.29 -37.02 -22.28
N GLN A 251 -14.98 -38.20 -22.72
CA GLN A 251 -15.14 -38.60 -24.12
C GLN A 251 -16.62 -38.46 -24.55
N GLY A 252 -16.86 -37.81 -25.67
CA GLY A 252 -18.21 -37.53 -26.19
C GLY A 252 -18.83 -36.26 -25.68
N TYR A 253 -18.18 -35.55 -24.79
CA TYR A 253 -18.59 -34.24 -24.31
C TYR A 253 -17.70 -33.14 -24.89
N MET A 254 -18.24 -31.95 -25.08
CA MET A 254 -17.52 -30.76 -25.48
C MET A 254 -17.68 -29.65 -24.45
N LEU A 255 -16.65 -28.81 -24.32
CA LEU A 255 -16.71 -27.63 -23.47
C LEU A 255 -17.75 -26.66 -24.01
N SER A 256 -18.61 -26.15 -23.12
CA SER A 256 -19.57 -25.09 -23.45
C SER A 256 -18.85 -23.80 -23.88
N ALA A 257 -19.57 -22.91 -24.55
CA ALA A 257 -19.02 -21.65 -25.07
C ALA A 257 -18.51 -20.71 -23.95
N ASP A 258 -19.08 -20.79 -22.75
CA ASP A 258 -18.66 -20.05 -21.55
C ASP A 258 -17.51 -20.70 -20.81
N GLY A 259 -17.07 -21.89 -21.25
CA GLY A 259 -15.95 -22.61 -20.64
C GLY A 259 -16.23 -23.23 -19.28
N LYS A 260 -17.50 -23.29 -18.82
CA LYS A 260 -17.84 -23.66 -17.44
C LYS A 260 -18.44 -25.04 -17.28
N THR A 261 -18.96 -25.63 -18.34
CA THR A 261 -19.66 -26.93 -18.29
C THR A 261 -19.28 -27.81 -19.46
N CYS A 262 -19.45 -29.13 -19.32
CA CYS A 262 -19.25 -30.08 -20.38
C CYS A 262 -20.61 -30.54 -20.94
N VAL A 263 -20.84 -30.31 -22.22
CA VAL A 263 -22.10 -30.60 -22.91
C VAL A 263 -22.01 -31.92 -23.64
N ASP A 264 -23.01 -32.78 -23.51
CA ASP A 264 -23.07 -34.09 -24.17
C ASP A 264 -23.31 -33.90 -25.70
N MET A 265 -22.33 -34.29 -26.48
CA MET A 265 -22.34 -34.24 -27.94
C MET A 265 -22.51 -35.63 -28.58
N ARG A 266 -22.70 -36.65 -27.77
CA ARG A 266 -22.93 -38.03 -28.30
C ARG A 266 -24.21 -38.07 -29.10
N LYS A 267 -24.16 -38.74 -30.22
CA LYS A 267 -25.32 -38.95 -31.09
C LYS A 267 -25.85 -40.36 -30.88
N GLU A 268 -27.02 -40.47 -30.29
CA GLU A 268 -27.70 -41.73 -30.04
C GLU A 268 -29.13 -41.72 -30.55
N THR A 269 -29.85 -42.83 -30.45
CA THR A 269 -31.21 -42.93 -30.89
C THR A 269 -32.15 -42.06 -30.08
N CYS A 270 -32.93 -41.22 -30.77
CA CYS A 270 -34.02 -40.44 -30.19
C CYS A 270 -35.34 -41.18 -30.38
N TYR A 271 -36.14 -41.24 -29.32
CA TYR A 271 -37.45 -41.94 -29.33
C TYR A 271 -38.58 -40.92 -29.12
N MET A 272 -39.63 -41.03 -29.92
CA MET A 272 -40.78 -40.09 -29.85
C MET A 272 -41.77 -40.49 -28.76
N SER A 273 -41.71 -41.67 -28.22
CA SER A 273 -42.62 -42.12 -27.15
C SER A 273 -41.88 -42.97 -26.11
N LEU A 274 -42.30 -42.73 -24.85
CA LEU A 274 -41.84 -43.47 -23.68
C LEU A 274 -43.06 -44.15 -23.05
N GLY A 275 -43.05 -45.46 -23.05
CA GLY A 275 -44.11 -46.29 -22.40
C GLY A 275 -43.83 -46.57 -20.92
N GLY A 276 -44.79 -47.17 -20.23
CA GLY A 276 -44.61 -47.59 -18.86
C GLY A 276 -43.44 -48.58 -18.71
N ARG A 277 -42.71 -48.50 -17.58
CA ARG A 277 -41.48 -49.24 -17.28
C ARG A 277 -40.26 -48.88 -18.15
N SER A 278 -40.17 -47.61 -18.57
CA SER A 278 -39.06 -47.03 -19.36
C SER A 278 -38.81 -47.78 -20.67
N GLN A 279 -39.85 -48.21 -21.36
CA GLN A 279 -39.74 -48.81 -22.69
C GLN A 279 -39.83 -47.71 -23.76
N CYS A 280 -38.74 -47.50 -24.48
CA CYS A 280 -38.72 -46.61 -25.63
C CYS A 280 -39.37 -47.23 -26.85
N SER A 281 -40.19 -46.42 -27.55
CA SER A 281 -40.82 -46.81 -28.83
C SER A 281 -40.75 -45.70 -29.86
N THR A 282 -40.95 -46.04 -31.11
CA THR A 282 -40.92 -45.08 -32.24
C THR A 282 -39.56 -44.37 -32.35
N PRO A 283 -38.47 -45.12 -32.70
CA PRO A 283 -37.16 -44.51 -32.89
C PRO A 283 -37.16 -43.58 -34.10
N MET A 284 -36.46 -42.44 -34.01
CA MET A 284 -36.21 -41.57 -35.14
C MET A 284 -35.15 -42.15 -36.08
N SER A 285 -35.21 -41.79 -37.36
CA SER A 285 -34.40 -42.35 -38.44
C SER A 285 -32.90 -42.04 -38.34
N HIS A 286 -32.54 -41.00 -37.62
CA HIS A 286 -31.13 -40.58 -37.50
C HIS A 286 -30.75 -40.33 -36.05
N PRO A 287 -29.55 -40.76 -35.63
CA PRO A 287 -29.03 -40.47 -34.31
C PRO A 287 -28.85 -38.96 -34.09
N GLN A 288 -29.28 -38.47 -32.95
CA GLN A 288 -29.23 -37.06 -32.55
C GLN A 288 -28.58 -36.88 -31.20
N THR A 289 -28.11 -35.71 -30.90
CA THR A 289 -27.67 -35.39 -29.56
C THR A 289 -28.87 -35.34 -28.60
N ARG A 290 -28.65 -35.57 -27.30
CA ARG A 290 -29.68 -35.51 -26.26
C ARG A 290 -30.43 -34.21 -26.32
N LEU A 291 -29.68 -33.08 -26.46
CA LEU A 291 -30.23 -31.74 -26.55
C LEU A 291 -31.22 -31.62 -27.72
N ILE A 292 -30.82 -32.00 -28.93
CA ILE A 292 -31.70 -31.90 -30.11
C ILE A 292 -32.91 -32.81 -29.95
N CYS A 293 -32.74 -34.03 -29.48
CA CYS A 293 -33.82 -34.97 -29.26
C CYS A 293 -34.86 -34.42 -28.27
N CYS A 294 -34.46 -34.10 -27.09
CA CYS A 294 -35.35 -33.70 -25.98
C CYS A 294 -35.93 -32.29 -26.14
N CYS A 295 -35.23 -31.40 -26.85
CA CYS A 295 -35.76 -30.07 -27.16
C CYS A 295 -36.63 -30.01 -28.43
N SER A 296 -36.82 -31.10 -29.15
CA SER A 296 -37.71 -31.18 -30.32
C SER A 296 -38.97 -32.00 -29.99
N MET A 297 -39.04 -33.19 -30.53
CA MET A 297 -40.20 -34.07 -30.40
C MET A 297 -39.87 -35.39 -29.63
N GLY A 298 -38.67 -35.50 -29.09
CA GLY A 298 -38.21 -36.71 -28.38
C GLY A 298 -38.80 -36.80 -26.98
N ALA A 299 -39.26 -37.99 -26.63
CA ALA A 299 -39.71 -38.34 -25.29
C ALA A 299 -38.60 -39.04 -24.46
N ALA A 300 -37.65 -39.70 -25.18
CA ALA A 300 -36.49 -40.36 -24.55
C ALA A 300 -35.31 -40.43 -25.53
N TRP A 301 -34.11 -40.62 -24.95
CA TRP A 301 -32.86 -40.63 -25.71
C TRP A 301 -31.89 -41.71 -25.20
N GLY A 302 -31.08 -42.21 -26.13
CA GLY A 302 -29.97 -43.12 -25.81
C GLY A 302 -30.37 -44.58 -25.69
N ASN A 303 -29.33 -45.46 -25.63
CA ASN A 303 -29.52 -46.91 -25.57
C ASN A 303 -30.17 -47.38 -24.26
N GLU A 304 -30.04 -46.60 -23.20
CA GLU A 304 -30.62 -46.84 -21.88
C GLU A 304 -32.05 -46.31 -21.74
N CYS A 305 -32.60 -45.72 -22.84
CA CYS A 305 -33.95 -45.18 -22.84
C CYS A 305 -34.16 -44.12 -21.73
N SER A 306 -33.25 -43.18 -21.62
CA SER A 306 -33.33 -42.11 -20.65
C SER A 306 -34.45 -41.14 -21.04
N ALA A 307 -35.43 -40.92 -20.13
CA ALA A 307 -36.53 -39.98 -20.35
C ALA A 307 -36.00 -38.54 -20.56
N CYS A 308 -36.64 -37.85 -21.47
CA CYS A 308 -36.47 -36.39 -21.61
C CYS A 308 -37.14 -35.67 -20.44
N PRO A 309 -36.57 -34.58 -19.89
CA PRO A 309 -37.20 -33.78 -18.84
C PRO A 309 -38.58 -33.23 -19.30
N GLU A 310 -39.55 -33.24 -18.38
CA GLU A 310 -40.93 -32.85 -18.68
C GLU A 310 -41.12 -31.32 -18.85
N LYS A 311 -40.17 -30.52 -18.39
CA LYS A 311 -40.25 -29.06 -18.46
C LYS A 311 -39.05 -28.44 -19.13
N VAL A 312 -39.34 -27.45 -19.96
CA VAL A 312 -38.28 -26.60 -20.59
C VAL A 312 -37.40 -25.88 -19.56
N GLU A 313 -37.92 -25.63 -18.34
CA GLU A 313 -37.21 -24.98 -17.25
C GLU A 313 -36.08 -25.86 -16.67
N ASP A 314 -36.28 -27.18 -16.64
CA ASP A 314 -35.25 -28.12 -16.18
C ASP A 314 -34.10 -28.22 -17.19
N PHE A 315 -34.41 -28.11 -18.47
CA PHE A 315 -33.41 -28.02 -19.56
C PHE A 315 -32.71 -26.67 -19.60
N ALA A 316 -33.41 -25.57 -19.29
CA ALA A 316 -32.79 -24.25 -19.21
C ALA A 316 -31.75 -24.16 -18.08
N ASN A 317 -31.94 -24.86 -16.97
CA ASN A 317 -30.98 -24.94 -15.90
C ASN A 317 -29.76 -25.83 -16.22
N GLU A 318 -29.97 -26.97 -16.92
CA GLU A 318 -28.90 -27.87 -17.36
C GLU A 318 -28.08 -27.27 -18.53
N TYR A 319 -28.69 -26.39 -19.34
CA TYR A 319 -28.09 -25.78 -20.54
C TYR A 319 -28.32 -24.26 -20.65
N SER A 320 -28.43 -23.56 -19.56
CA SER A 320 -28.78 -22.13 -19.45
C SER A 320 -27.86 -21.16 -20.23
N ASN A 321 -26.74 -21.65 -20.76
CA ASN A 321 -25.83 -20.90 -21.61
C ASN A 321 -25.96 -21.16 -23.11
N PHE A 322 -26.92 -21.96 -23.53
CA PHE A 322 -27.20 -22.18 -24.96
C PHE A 322 -28.35 -21.27 -25.45
N TYR A 323 -28.04 -20.07 -25.88
CA TYR A 323 -28.96 -19.18 -26.62
C TYR A 323 -29.26 -19.72 -28.03
N LEU A 324 -29.87 -20.91 -28.15
CA LEU A 324 -30.26 -21.50 -29.41
C LEU A 324 -31.77 -21.82 -29.50
N PHE A 325 -32.59 -21.32 -28.57
CA PHE A 325 -33.99 -21.75 -28.46
C PHE A 325 -35.02 -20.95 -29.32
N ARG A 326 -34.60 -20.05 -30.22
CA ARG A 326 -35.58 -19.30 -31.07
C ARG A 326 -35.36 -19.41 -32.57
N ALA A 327 -34.43 -20.24 -33.06
CA ALA A 327 -34.15 -20.32 -34.51
C ALA A 327 -34.67 -21.59 -35.20
N VAL A 328 -35.31 -22.53 -34.49
CA VAL A 328 -35.71 -23.82 -35.09
C VAL A 328 -37.18 -23.87 -35.57
N GLN A 329 -37.93 -22.78 -35.45
CA GLN A 329 -39.30 -22.77 -35.94
C GLN A 329 -39.52 -22.10 -37.33
N ASN A 330 -38.49 -21.58 -37.99
CA ASN A 330 -38.63 -21.16 -39.39
C ASN A 330 -37.30 -21.17 -40.14
N THR A 331 -37.19 -22.10 -41.10
CA THR A 331 -36.46 -22.04 -42.37
C THR A 331 -34.98 -21.68 -42.42
N GLU A 332 -34.20 -22.62 -42.95
CA GLU A 332 -32.86 -22.54 -43.56
C GLU A 332 -31.63 -22.17 -42.66
N PRO A 333 -30.46 -22.80 -42.91
CA PRO A 333 -29.29 -22.67 -42.07
C PRO A 333 -28.53 -21.38 -42.38
N SER A 334 -28.86 -20.32 -41.69
CA SER A 334 -28.02 -19.13 -41.62
C SER A 334 -27.57 -18.92 -40.20
N VAL A 335 -26.27 -19.05 -40.02
CA VAL A 335 -25.54 -18.75 -38.77
C VAL A 335 -25.77 -17.29 -38.44
N VAL A 336 -26.53 -17.00 -37.39
CA VAL A 336 -26.59 -15.67 -36.79
C VAL A 336 -25.72 -15.66 -35.53
N VAL A 337 -24.57 -15.04 -35.66
CA VAL A 337 -23.74 -14.65 -34.53
C VAL A 337 -24.45 -13.49 -33.85
N VAL A 338 -24.91 -13.64 -32.63
CA VAL A 338 -25.43 -12.55 -31.79
C VAL A 338 -24.43 -12.18 -30.71
N ASP A 339 -23.96 -10.96 -30.83
CA ASP A 339 -23.05 -10.24 -29.94
C ASP A 339 -23.64 -10.12 -28.51
N PRO A 340 -22.88 -10.38 -27.43
CA PRO A 340 -23.39 -10.38 -26.05
C PRO A 340 -23.31 -9.00 -25.37
N VAL A 341 -23.57 -7.91 -26.07
CA VAL A 341 -23.59 -6.57 -25.43
C VAL A 341 -24.97 -5.93 -25.61
N ARG A 342 -25.84 -6.10 -24.62
CA ARG A 342 -26.87 -5.15 -24.14
C ARG A 342 -28.01 -5.85 -23.42
N LEU A 343 -27.92 -5.98 -22.11
CA LEU A 343 -29.09 -5.95 -21.22
C LEU A 343 -28.60 -5.49 -19.83
N SER A 344 -28.32 -4.18 -19.77
CA SER A 344 -28.42 -3.42 -18.54
C SER A 344 -29.60 -2.50 -18.68
N THR A 345 -30.37 -2.35 -17.62
CA THR A 345 -31.50 -1.43 -17.36
C THR A 345 -32.90 -1.93 -17.74
N ARG A 346 -33.55 -2.52 -16.75
CA ARG A 346 -34.74 -1.93 -16.09
C ARG A 346 -35.01 -2.69 -14.83
#